data_3ee878319c5bdb0dda7d84620e03ba9f
#
_entry.id   3ee878319c5bdb0dda7d84620e03ba9f
#
_cell.length_a   1.000
_cell.length_b   1.000
_cell.length_c   1.000
_cell.angle_alpha   90.00
_cell.angle_beta   90.00
_cell.angle_gamma   90.00
#
_symmetry.space_group_name_H-M   'P 1'
#
loop_
_entity.id
_entity.type
_entity.pdbx_description
1 polymer ?
#
loop_
_entity_poly.entity_id
_entity_poly.type
_entity_poly.pdbx_seq_one_letter_code
_entity_poly.pdbx_strand_id
1 'polypeptide(L)'
;MVLSLFVGLVILYFCWKKPIVGVAILIQTNLVRALVSLDLSNLCFRCVNESEVFLGAIIPLLGFVVIISKLYHSKKDVKYRLSFIDIFFILTIFTLLYTTIFSSDFQQSIIYTGRFILLAFSYYFIGKTILLNTENPDKEIIDFFKTTLILGTFIGLISLILLLYDGEYVDRLTIPGVHPIPFSQLIGFSVLVIISSLIIDKKIFPIYLGGIIFRGLLLVFLLIILFASNTKGILLSVILAVIIMLYLKGFRVNKKLLLLVTIVILPLVFYVISTIGYENLFERLFRSLGDDSVNHRILSYRESFEIFFNFPLTGTGPGAYSIYGYLPYPHNFFLENMAQYGILGIFMNIYFVFLLLIIFEISNKSKNHNFIYSLLFILIIFFFVETMVSFTLWMHKGMYMTLGLFSGYYFNKIKLKKNTLNMKATTPKDTKNA
;
A
#
# COMPACT_ATOMS: atom_id res chain seq x y z
N MET A 1 26.89 11.19 2.26
CA MET A 1 26.29 12.53 2.22
C MET A 1 25.97 13.03 0.81
N VAL A 2 26.92 13.13 -0.14
CA VAL A 2 26.64 13.65 -1.51
C VAL A 2 25.58 12.82 -2.25
N LEU A 3 25.68 11.48 -2.22
CA LEU A 3 24.69 10.61 -2.85
C LEU A 3 23.31 10.75 -2.22
N SER A 4 23.24 10.82 -0.91
CA SER A 4 21.99 10.97 -0.15
C SER A 4 21.28 12.27 -0.49
N LEU A 5 22.02 13.38 -0.59
CA LEU A 5 21.51 14.66 -1.04
C LEU A 5 21.03 14.59 -2.50
N PHE A 6 21.79 13.96 -3.38
CA PHE A 6 21.39 13.79 -4.78
C PHE A 6 20.08 13.00 -4.91
N VAL A 7 19.97 11.84 -4.23
CA VAL A 7 18.74 11.05 -4.22
C VAL A 7 17.57 11.87 -3.66
N GLY A 8 17.80 12.61 -2.58
CA GLY A 8 16.81 13.50 -2.00
C GLY A 8 16.32 14.57 -2.98
N LEU A 9 17.22 15.24 -3.68
CA LEU A 9 16.88 16.25 -4.70
C LEU A 9 16.09 15.65 -5.86
N VAL A 10 16.45 14.46 -6.32
CA VAL A 10 15.71 13.73 -7.37
C VAL A 10 14.28 13.43 -6.91
N ILE A 11 14.10 12.96 -5.67
CA ILE A 11 12.77 12.70 -5.11
C ILE A 11 11.94 13.99 -5.04
N LEU A 12 12.51 15.09 -4.53
CA LEU A 12 11.84 16.38 -4.44
C LEU A 12 11.48 16.94 -5.83
N TYR A 13 12.36 16.75 -6.81
CA TYR A 13 12.07 17.10 -8.21
C TYR A 13 10.83 16.37 -8.74
N PHE A 14 10.72 15.05 -8.52
CA PHE A 14 9.53 14.30 -8.92
C PHE A 14 8.28 14.73 -8.14
N CYS A 15 8.40 15.01 -6.83
CA CYS A 15 7.29 15.55 -6.04
C CYS A 15 6.75 16.87 -6.63
N TRP A 16 7.64 17.71 -7.14
CA TRP A 16 7.25 18.98 -7.77
C TRP A 16 6.72 18.80 -9.20
N LYS A 17 7.42 18.07 -10.05
CA LYS A 17 7.08 17.93 -11.48
C LYS A 17 5.88 17.02 -11.71
N LYS A 18 5.84 15.87 -11.05
CA LYS A 18 4.80 14.84 -11.16
C LYS A 18 4.38 14.35 -9.78
N PRO A 19 3.49 15.03 -9.07
CA PRO A 19 3.11 14.70 -7.70
C PRO A 19 2.71 13.22 -7.50
N ILE A 20 2.06 12.61 -8.47
CA ILE A 20 1.66 11.19 -8.39
C ILE A 20 2.87 10.24 -8.37
N VAL A 21 3.92 10.57 -9.12
CA VAL A 21 5.20 9.83 -9.10
C VAL A 21 5.90 10.02 -7.75
N GLY A 22 5.96 11.27 -7.28
CA GLY A 22 6.50 11.59 -5.95
C GLY A 22 5.80 10.80 -4.86
N VAL A 23 4.47 10.71 -4.91
CA VAL A 23 3.66 9.93 -3.96
C VAL A 23 3.96 8.44 -4.03
N ALA A 24 4.10 7.86 -5.23
CA ALA A 24 4.48 6.45 -5.38
C ALA A 24 5.83 6.13 -4.72
N ILE A 25 6.77 7.08 -4.77
CA ILE A 25 8.07 6.98 -4.09
C ILE A 25 7.89 7.14 -2.57
N LEU A 26 7.12 8.14 -2.13
CA LEU A 26 6.96 8.48 -0.72
C LEU A 26 6.18 7.41 0.08
N ILE A 27 5.29 6.65 -0.53
CA ILE A 27 4.66 5.49 0.13
C ILE A 27 5.74 4.53 0.64
N GLN A 28 6.86 4.41 -0.07
CA GLN A 28 7.99 3.55 0.25
C GLN A 28 9.01 4.26 1.17
N THR A 29 8.53 5.02 2.15
CA THR A 29 9.36 5.86 3.04
C THR A 29 10.51 5.11 3.69
N ASN A 30 10.28 3.86 4.14
CA ASN A 30 11.31 3.05 4.77
C ASN A 30 12.42 2.67 3.79
N LEU A 31 12.04 2.43 2.53
CA LEU A 31 12.96 2.13 1.45
C LEU A 31 13.77 3.37 1.04
N VAL A 32 13.10 4.52 0.90
CA VAL A 32 13.75 5.81 0.62
C VAL A 32 14.77 6.11 1.72
N ARG A 33 14.39 5.92 2.98
CA ARG A 33 15.28 6.09 4.11
C ARG A 33 16.52 5.19 4.01
N ALA A 34 16.33 3.90 3.73
CA ALA A 34 17.43 2.97 3.61
C ALA A 34 18.35 3.29 2.42
N LEU A 35 17.79 3.63 1.25
CA LEU A 35 18.59 4.02 0.08
C LEU A 35 19.42 5.28 0.33
N VAL A 36 18.88 6.22 1.11
CA VAL A 36 19.59 7.45 1.49
C VAL A 36 20.68 7.17 2.53
N SER A 37 20.49 6.18 3.40
CA SER A 37 21.41 5.85 4.49
C SER A 37 22.43 4.75 4.15
N LEU A 38 22.43 4.21 2.89
CA LEU A 38 23.43 3.24 2.47
C LEU A 38 24.82 3.88 2.43
N ASP A 39 25.73 3.32 3.22
CA ASP A 39 27.15 3.71 3.20
C ASP A 39 27.91 2.96 2.10
N LEU A 40 27.97 3.58 0.93
CA LEU A 40 28.73 3.04 -0.22
C LEU A 40 30.24 3.31 -0.12
N SER A 41 30.71 4.15 0.83
CA SER A 41 32.10 4.57 0.91
C SER A 41 33.05 3.44 1.32
N ASN A 42 32.56 2.49 2.12
CA ASN A 42 33.36 1.37 2.64
C ASN A 42 32.99 0.03 2.00
N LEU A 43 32.20 0.00 0.91
CA LEU A 43 31.62 -1.22 0.35
C LEU A 43 30.86 -2.06 1.39
N CYS A 44 30.54 -1.47 2.53
CA CYS A 44 29.74 -2.11 3.57
C CYS A 44 28.26 -1.89 3.27
N PHE A 45 27.70 -2.71 2.39
CA PHE A 45 26.29 -2.66 2.02
C PHE A 45 25.33 -2.97 3.18
N ARG A 46 25.85 -3.38 4.35
CA ARG A 46 25.06 -3.63 5.56
C ARG A 46 25.17 -2.51 6.60
N CYS A 47 26.10 -1.57 6.41
CA CYS A 47 26.29 -0.47 7.33
C CYS A 47 25.32 0.66 7.08
N VAL A 48 24.60 1.08 8.12
CA VAL A 48 23.71 2.23 8.12
C VAL A 48 24.41 3.38 8.81
N ASN A 49 24.62 4.48 8.09
CA ASN A 49 25.20 5.67 8.69
C ASN A 49 24.13 6.40 9.52
N GLU A 50 24.28 6.44 10.84
CA GLU A 50 23.31 7.04 11.76
C GLU A 50 23.03 8.53 11.46
N SER A 51 24.04 9.27 11.01
CA SER A 51 23.85 10.67 10.62
C SER A 51 22.94 10.86 9.39
N GLU A 52 22.83 9.85 8.51
CA GLU A 52 21.99 9.87 7.33
C GLU A 52 20.56 9.40 7.59
N VAL A 53 20.31 8.73 8.73
CA VAL A 53 18.98 8.36 9.19
C VAL A 53 18.07 9.60 9.34
N PHE A 54 18.65 10.71 9.79
CA PHE A 54 17.93 11.98 9.92
C PHE A 54 17.51 12.55 8.54
N LEU A 55 18.39 12.53 7.54
CA LEU A 55 18.08 12.92 6.16
C LEU A 55 16.97 12.03 5.58
N GLY A 56 17.01 10.73 5.88
CA GLY A 56 15.97 9.78 5.46
C GLY A 56 14.60 10.07 6.03
N ALA A 57 14.48 10.77 7.15
CA ALA A 57 13.22 11.22 7.73
C ALA A 57 12.77 12.58 7.16
N ILE A 58 13.70 13.49 6.91
CA ILE A 58 13.41 14.85 6.41
C ILE A 58 12.93 14.82 4.95
N ILE A 59 13.55 14.02 4.07
CA ILE A 59 13.22 13.98 2.65
C ILE A 59 11.74 13.66 2.40
N PRO A 60 11.12 12.65 3.02
CA PRO A 60 9.68 12.42 2.89
C PRO A 60 8.83 13.58 3.38
N LEU A 61 9.20 14.23 4.49
CA LEU A 61 8.48 15.42 5.00
C LEU A 61 8.54 16.57 4.00
N LEU A 62 9.72 16.89 3.49
CA LEU A 62 9.88 17.91 2.45
C LEU A 62 9.10 17.54 1.19
N GLY A 63 9.13 16.28 0.77
CA GLY A 63 8.34 15.78 -0.36
C GLY A 63 6.84 16.05 -0.17
N PHE A 64 6.29 15.80 1.01
CA PHE A 64 4.90 16.15 1.34
C PHE A 64 4.63 17.64 1.25
N VAL A 65 5.50 18.47 1.82
CA VAL A 65 5.37 19.94 1.75
C VAL A 65 5.36 20.41 0.31
N VAL A 66 6.28 19.89 -0.54
CA VAL A 66 6.38 20.24 -1.96
C VAL A 66 5.09 19.85 -2.70
N ILE A 67 4.53 18.64 -2.45
CA ILE A 67 3.29 18.19 -3.09
C ILE A 67 2.13 19.07 -2.64
N ILE A 68 1.98 19.32 -1.36
CA ILE A 68 0.90 20.16 -0.81
C ILE A 68 1.00 21.58 -1.38
N SER A 69 2.20 22.17 -1.42
CA SER A 69 2.44 23.49 -2.01
C SER A 69 1.99 23.51 -3.47
N LYS A 70 2.39 22.50 -4.26
CA LYS A 70 1.97 22.43 -5.67
C LYS A 70 0.46 22.31 -5.83
N LEU A 71 -0.19 21.49 -5.01
CA LEU A 71 -1.64 21.31 -5.02
C LEU A 71 -2.35 22.62 -4.64
N TYR A 72 -1.82 23.37 -3.70
CA TYR A 72 -2.35 24.66 -3.28
C TYR A 72 -2.25 25.72 -4.40
N HIS A 73 -1.12 25.77 -5.13
CA HIS A 73 -0.91 26.72 -6.22
C HIS A 73 -1.61 26.30 -7.53
N SER A 74 -2.12 25.08 -7.63
CA SER A 74 -2.94 24.69 -8.77
C SER A 74 -4.30 25.41 -8.65
N LYS A 75 -4.43 26.57 -9.33
CA LYS A 75 -5.58 27.49 -9.29
C LYS A 75 -6.91 26.93 -9.81
N LYS A 76 -7.18 25.65 -9.67
CA LYS A 76 -8.48 25.07 -10.05
C LYS A 76 -9.39 25.14 -8.82
N ASP A 77 -10.53 25.82 -8.96
CA ASP A 77 -11.63 25.81 -7.99
C ASP A 77 -12.12 24.38 -7.76
N VAL A 78 -11.44 23.69 -6.84
CA VAL A 78 -11.81 22.34 -6.46
C VAL A 78 -12.88 22.44 -5.38
N LYS A 79 -14.12 22.26 -5.79
CA LYS A 79 -15.20 22.06 -4.83
C LYS A 79 -14.96 20.72 -4.14
N TYR A 80 -14.37 20.78 -2.95
CA TYR A 80 -14.18 19.63 -2.11
C TYR A 80 -15.54 19.04 -1.73
N ARG A 81 -15.75 17.76 -2.02
CA ARG A 81 -16.97 17.04 -1.64
C ARG A 81 -16.62 15.97 -0.62
N LEU A 82 -17.39 15.94 0.45
CA LEU A 82 -17.28 14.87 1.44
C LEU A 82 -17.68 13.53 0.80
N SER A 83 -16.82 12.53 0.97
CA SER A 83 -17.07 11.14 0.61
C SER A 83 -17.37 10.31 1.85
N PHE A 84 -17.94 9.13 1.64
CA PHE A 84 -18.05 8.14 2.70
C PHE A 84 -16.68 7.72 3.28
N ILE A 85 -15.59 7.85 2.49
CA ILE A 85 -14.22 7.63 2.99
C ILE A 85 -13.77 8.79 3.89
N ASP A 86 -14.11 10.05 3.57
CA ASP A 86 -13.81 11.19 4.47
C ASP A 86 -14.49 11.03 5.82
N ILE A 87 -15.74 10.54 5.82
CA ILE A 87 -16.49 10.29 7.06
C ILE A 87 -15.75 9.26 7.91
N PHE A 88 -15.22 8.20 7.31
CA PHE A 88 -14.39 7.23 8.03
C PHE A 88 -13.20 7.91 8.73
N PHE A 89 -12.45 8.75 8.02
CA PHE A 89 -11.31 9.44 8.60
C PHE A 89 -11.71 10.44 9.69
N ILE A 90 -12.80 11.18 9.49
CA ILE A 90 -13.34 12.12 10.49
C ILE A 90 -13.73 11.36 11.76
N LEU A 91 -14.47 10.25 11.64
CA LEU A 91 -14.84 9.40 12.76
C LEU A 91 -13.62 8.81 13.46
N THR A 92 -12.62 8.35 12.68
CA THR A 92 -11.37 7.83 13.26
C THR A 92 -10.62 8.89 14.04
N ILE A 93 -10.44 10.10 13.49
CA ILE A 93 -9.77 11.21 14.18
C ILE A 93 -10.54 11.59 15.44
N PHE A 94 -11.86 11.69 15.37
CA PHE A 94 -12.70 11.97 16.54
C PHE A 94 -12.53 10.89 17.61
N THR A 95 -12.57 9.62 17.23
CA THR A 95 -12.36 8.50 18.17
C THR A 95 -10.99 8.56 18.83
N LEU A 96 -9.93 8.80 18.05
CA LEU A 96 -8.56 8.94 18.57
C LEU A 96 -8.45 10.09 19.58
N LEU A 97 -8.97 11.27 19.24
CA LEU A 97 -8.94 12.44 20.13
C LEU A 97 -9.75 12.19 21.40
N TYR A 98 -10.95 11.64 21.28
CA TYR A 98 -11.80 11.33 22.43
C TYR A 98 -11.14 10.30 23.35
N THR A 99 -10.69 9.17 22.84
CA THR A 99 -10.09 8.11 23.65
C THR A 99 -8.71 8.49 24.21
N THR A 100 -8.00 9.45 23.59
CA THR A 100 -6.77 10.01 24.16
C THR A 100 -7.02 10.67 25.52
N ILE A 101 -8.17 11.33 25.71
CA ILE A 101 -8.52 12.01 26.99
C ILE A 101 -8.64 11.00 28.14
N PHE A 102 -9.12 9.79 27.85
CA PHE A 102 -9.34 8.73 28.82
C PHE A 102 -8.25 7.65 28.82
N SER A 103 -7.12 7.93 28.14
CA SER A 103 -6.05 6.96 27.97
C SER A 103 -5.32 6.63 29.26
N SER A 104 -4.92 5.38 29.41
CA SER A 104 -4.02 4.90 30.47
C SER A 104 -2.61 5.50 30.34
N ASP A 105 -2.20 5.93 29.14
CA ASP A 105 -0.98 6.69 28.87
C ASP A 105 -1.29 7.86 27.94
N PHE A 106 -1.55 9.01 28.55
CA PHE A 106 -1.92 10.23 27.83
C PHE A 106 -0.80 10.71 26.88
N GLN A 107 0.45 10.64 27.33
CA GLN A 107 1.59 11.11 26.53
C GLN A 107 1.78 10.25 25.28
N GLN A 108 1.77 8.95 25.43
CA GLN A 108 1.87 8.02 24.29
C GLN A 108 0.69 8.17 23.32
N SER A 109 -0.50 8.39 23.85
CA SER A 109 -1.73 8.54 23.06
C SER A 109 -1.74 9.83 22.23
N ILE A 110 -1.22 10.93 22.74
CA ILE A 110 -1.04 12.15 21.95
C ILE A 110 -0.05 11.93 20.81
N ILE A 111 1.08 11.27 21.08
CA ILE A 111 2.10 10.99 20.08
C ILE A 111 1.52 10.06 18.99
N TYR A 112 0.79 9.03 19.39
CA TYR A 112 0.15 8.10 18.46
C TYR A 112 -0.92 8.79 17.59
N THR A 113 -1.79 9.58 18.20
CA THR A 113 -2.83 10.37 17.51
C THR A 113 -2.20 11.37 16.54
N GLY A 114 -1.14 12.05 16.97
CA GLY A 114 -0.36 12.95 16.13
C GLY A 114 0.26 12.23 14.92
N ARG A 115 0.83 11.04 15.12
CA ARG A 115 1.35 10.21 14.01
C ARG A 115 0.24 9.79 13.04
N PHE A 116 -0.94 9.43 13.53
CA PHE A 116 -2.07 9.11 12.66
C PHE A 116 -2.47 10.30 11.80
N ILE A 117 -2.65 11.48 12.39
CA ILE A 117 -3.05 12.70 11.67
C ILE A 117 -1.96 13.11 10.66
N LEU A 118 -0.70 13.15 11.07
CA LEU A 118 0.40 13.63 10.23
C LEU A 118 0.81 12.63 9.14
N LEU A 119 0.68 11.33 9.37
CA LEU A 119 1.10 10.31 8.41
C LEU A 119 -0.11 9.68 7.71
N ALA A 120 -0.98 8.97 8.42
CA ALA A 120 -2.06 8.22 7.81
C ALA A 120 -3.06 9.11 7.05
N PHE A 121 -3.58 10.14 7.72
CA PHE A 121 -4.54 11.06 7.12
C PHE A 121 -3.91 11.89 5.99
N SER A 122 -2.65 12.30 6.12
CA SER A 122 -1.96 13.04 5.06
C SER A 122 -1.80 12.22 3.78
N TYR A 123 -1.51 10.92 3.86
CA TYR A 123 -1.46 10.05 2.68
C TYR A 123 -2.83 9.95 2.00
N TYR A 124 -3.89 9.78 2.78
CA TYR A 124 -5.26 9.81 2.25
C TYR A 124 -5.57 11.12 1.54
N PHE A 125 -5.34 12.24 2.22
CA PHE A 125 -5.66 13.57 1.72
C PHE A 125 -4.91 13.90 0.42
N ILE A 126 -3.62 13.59 0.35
CA ILE A 126 -2.78 13.81 -0.83
C ILE A 126 -3.29 12.96 -2.00
N GLY A 127 -3.53 11.66 -1.79
CA GLY A 127 -4.04 10.77 -2.82
C GLY A 127 -5.35 11.27 -3.41
N LYS A 128 -6.29 11.69 -2.57
CA LYS A 128 -7.56 12.27 -2.99
C LYS A 128 -7.38 13.57 -3.79
N THR A 129 -6.60 14.49 -3.25
CA THR A 129 -6.45 15.85 -3.81
C THR A 129 -5.73 15.82 -5.16
N ILE A 130 -4.72 14.98 -5.34
CA ILE A 130 -4.04 14.83 -6.63
C ILE A 130 -5.04 14.46 -7.74
N LEU A 131 -5.89 13.47 -7.49
CA LEU A 131 -6.83 13.01 -8.50
C LEU A 131 -8.04 13.93 -8.70
N LEU A 132 -8.43 14.70 -7.68
CA LEU A 132 -9.47 15.72 -7.84
C LEU A 132 -9.03 16.86 -8.77
N ASN A 133 -7.71 17.19 -8.77
CA ASN A 133 -7.16 18.33 -9.48
C ASN A 133 -6.64 18.01 -10.89
N THR A 134 -6.67 16.76 -11.31
CA THR A 134 -6.17 16.37 -12.63
C THR A 134 -7.26 16.36 -13.69
N GLU A 135 -6.86 16.64 -14.93
CA GLU A 135 -7.75 16.50 -16.12
C GLU A 135 -7.84 15.06 -16.60
N ASN A 136 -6.79 14.29 -16.37
CA ASN A 136 -6.71 12.89 -16.81
C ASN A 136 -6.38 11.96 -15.64
N PRO A 137 -7.36 11.60 -14.80
CA PRO A 137 -7.15 10.74 -13.64
C PRO A 137 -6.71 9.32 -14.02
N ASP A 138 -7.07 8.84 -15.20
CA ASP A 138 -6.66 7.52 -15.68
C ASP A 138 -5.14 7.47 -15.88
N LYS A 139 -4.58 8.50 -16.52
CA LYS A 139 -3.13 8.63 -16.75
C LYS A 139 -2.36 8.72 -15.44
N GLU A 140 -2.85 9.51 -14.49
CA GLU A 140 -2.19 9.65 -13.18
C GLU A 140 -2.12 8.30 -12.45
N ILE A 141 -3.20 7.53 -12.43
CA ILE A 141 -3.20 6.20 -11.83
C ILE A 141 -2.26 5.24 -12.55
N ILE A 142 -2.24 5.28 -13.89
CA ILE A 142 -1.30 4.46 -14.66
C ILE A 142 0.15 4.86 -14.36
N ASP A 143 0.45 6.15 -14.26
CA ASP A 143 1.80 6.63 -13.90
C ASP A 143 2.18 6.20 -12.47
N PHE A 144 1.24 6.19 -11.53
CA PHE A 144 1.43 5.64 -10.18
C PHE A 144 1.83 4.15 -10.22
N PHE A 145 1.09 3.33 -10.96
CA PHE A 145 1.38 1.90 -11.11
C PHE A 145 2.72 1.65 -11.81
N LYS A 146 3.02 2.39 -12.88
CA LYS A 146 4.31 2.29 -13.59
C LYS A 146 5.47 2.62 -12.67
N THR A 147 5.36 3.70 -11.90
CA THR A 147 6.41 4.12 -10.97
C THR A 147 6.65 3.05 -9.91
N THR A 148 5.58 2.51 -9.31
CA THR A 148 5.70 1.44 -8.31
C THR A 148 6.38 0.21 -8.90
N LEU A 149 6.03 -0.19 -10.11
CA LEU A 149 6.65 -1.33 -10.78
C LEU A 149 8.14 -1.10 -11.06
N ILE A 150 8.51 0.08 -11.57
CA ILE A 150 9.92 0.44 -11.81
C ILE A 150 10.70 0.38 -10.50
N LEU A 151 10.16 0.97 -9.44
CA LEU A 151 10.79 0.95 -8.12
C LEU A 151 10.95 -0.48 -7.60
N GLY A 152 9.90 -1.30 -7.67
CA GLY A 152 9.95 -2.69 -7.20
C GLY A 152 10.93 -3.54 -7.98
N THR A 153 11.02 -3.35 -9.31
CA THR A 153 12.00 -4.05 -10.14
C THR A 153 13.43 -3.63 -9.79
N PHE A 154 13.67 -2.33 -9.67
CA PHE A 154 14.98 -1.77 -9.32
C PHE A 154 15.45 -2.25 -7.94
N ILE A 155 14.58 -2.19 -6.97
CA ILE A 155 14.84 -2.62 -5.60
C ILE A 155 15.03 -4.13 -5.50
N GLY A 156 14.23 -4.91 -6.23
CA GLY A 156 14.41 -6.35 -6.33
C GLY A 156 15.77 -6.71 -6.94
N LEU A 157 16.21 -5.97 -7.96
CA LEU A 157 17.53 -6.16 -8.56
C LEU A 157 18.67 -5.86 -7.57
N ILE A 158 18.59 -4.73 -6.86
CA ILE A 158 19.58 -4.39 -5.83
C ILE A 158 19.64 -5.50 -4.77
N SER A 159 18.51 -5.96 -4.26
CA SER A 159 18.49 -7.01 -3.23
C SER A 159 19.10 -8.32 -3.72
N LEU A 160 18.89 -8.68 -5.00
CA LEU A 160 19.50 -9.86 -5.58
C LEU A 160 21.02 -9.70 -5.74
N ILE A 161 21.50 -8.54 -6.20
CA ILE A 161 22.94 -8.25 -6.32
C ILE A 161 23.62 -8.35 -4.94
N LEU A 162 23.00 -7.78 -3.90
CA LEU A 162 23.51 -7.84 -2.53
C LEU A 162 23.57 -9.29 -2.02
N LEU A 163 22.56 -10.10 -2.29
CA LEU A 163 22.54 -11.52 -1.92
C LEU A 163 23.70 -12.30 -2.60
N LEU A 164 23.94 -12.02 -3.89
CA LEU A 164 25.01 -12.68 -4.65
C LEU A 164 26.42 -12.23 -4.21
N TYR A 165 26.54 -10.97 -3.77
CA TYR A 165 27.80 -10.41 -3.32
C TYR A 165 28.20 -10.92 -1.93
N ASP A 166 27.26 -10.93 -0.97
CA ASP A 166 27.54 -11.29 0.41
C ASP A 166 27.77 -12.80 0.62
N GLY A 167 27.25 -13.66 -0.28
CA GLY A 167 27.39 -15.11 -0.20
C GLY A 167 26.83 -15.78 1.07
N GLU A 168 26.39 -14.99 2.05
CA GLU A 168 25.84 -15.49 3.30
C GLU A 168 24.33 -15.70 3.17
N TYR A 169 23.87 -16.82 3.72
CA TYR A 169 22.46 -17.16 3.78
C TYR A 169 21.73 -16.19 4.71
N VAL A 170 20.93 -15.31 4.14
CA VAL A 170 20.08 -14.37 4.89
C VAL A 170 18.71 -15.01 5.09
N ASP A 171 18.23 -15.11 6.32
CA ASP A 171 16.91 -15.67 6.65
C ASP A 171 15.74 -15.04 5.86
N ARG A 172 15.87 -13.77 5.50
CA ARG A 172 14.89 -12.99 4.73
C ARG A 172 15.60 -12.05 3.79
N LEU A 173 15.33 -12.18 2.48
CA LEU A 173 15.85 -11.26 1.51
C LEU A 173 15.23 -9.86 1.72
N THR A 174 16.09 -8.88 1.93
CA THR A 174 15.73 -7.45 2.04
C THR A 174 16.94 -6.59 1.73
N ILE A 175 16.78 -5.29 1.70
CA ILE A 175 17.90 -4.34 1.64
C ILE A 175 18.32 -4.00 3.10
N PRO A 176 19.61 -3.83 3.38
CA PRO A 176 20.09 -3.42 4.70
C PRO A 176 19.37 -2.17 5.20
N GLY A 177 18.98 -2.18 6.47
CA GLY A 177 18.21 -1.09 7.08
C GLY A 177 16.71 -1.04 6.71
N VAL A 178 16.23 -1.94 5.84
CA VAL A 178 14.80 -2.06 5.51
C VAL A 178 14.19 -3.26 6.23
N HIS A 179 13.08 -3.01 6.92
CA HIS A 179 12.30 -4.11 7.47
C HIS A 179 11.69 -4.97 6.33
N PRO A 180 11.69 -6.32 6.44
CA PRO A 180 11.21 -7.21 5.37
C PRO A 180 9.79 -6.92 4.88
N ILE A 181 8.87 -6.47 5.75
CA ILE A 181 7.48 -6.23 5.40
C ILE A 181 7.33 -5.09 4.37
N PRO A 182 7.83 -3.85 4.57
CA PRO A 182 7.76 -2.79 3.57
C PRO A 182 8.47 -3.15 2.25
N PHE A 183 9.58 -3.89 2.33
CA PHE A 183 10.25 -4.41 1.14
C PHE A 183 9.32 -5.32 0.33
N SER A 184 8.76 -6.33 0.99
CA SER A 184 7.85 -7.29 0.37
C SER A 184 6.56 -6.63 -0.13
N GLN A 185 6.05 -5.59 0.55
CA GLN A 185 4.90 -4.80 0.08
C GLN A 185 5.15 -4.20 -1.30
N LEU A 186 6.31 -3.57 -1.51
CA LEU A 186 6.66 -3.00 -2.81
C LEU A 186 6.76 -4.08 -3.88
N ILE A 187 7.41 -5.20 -3.57
CA ILE A 187 7.54 -6.33 -4.51
C ILE A 187 6.18 -6.95 -4.81
N GLY A 188 5.36 -7.23 -3.78
CA GLY A 188 4.00 -7.77 -3.94
C GLY A 188 3.08 -6.85 -4.74
N PHE A 189 3.15 -5.54 -4.51
CA PHE A 189 2.43 -4.56 -5.33
C PHE A 189 2.90 -4.62 -6.79
N SER A 190 4.21 -4.70 -7.04
CA SER A 190 4.77 -4.79 -8.39
C SER A 190 4.34 -6.09 -9.10
N VAL A 191 4.25 -7.20 -8.38
CA VAL A 191 3.68 -8.46 -8.86
C VAL A 191 2.23 -8.26 -9.31
N LEU A 192 1.40 -7.60 -8.50
CA LEU A 192 -0.01 -7.31 -8.85
C LEU A 192 -0.12 -6.43 -10.08
N VAL A 193 0.76 -5.43 -10.25
CA VAL A 193 0.79 -4.57 -11.45
C VAL A 193 1.12 -5.40 -12.70
N ILE A 194 2.12 -6.27 -12.64
CA ILE A 194 2.46 -7.15 -13.77
C ILE A 194 1.32 -8.10 -14.10
N ILE A 195 0.75 -8.79 -13.11
CA ILE A 195 -0.39 -9.69 -13.31
C ILE A 195 -1.55 -8.93 -13.94
N SER A 196 -1.86 -7.73 -13.43
CA SER A 196 -2.89 -6.87 -14.02
C SER A 196 -2.60 -6.54 -15.48
N SER A 197 -1.34 -6.24 -15.83
CA SER A 197 -0.93 -5.94 -17.21
C SER A 197 -1.02 -7.14 -18.17
N LEU A 198 -1.01 -8.36 -17.63
CA LEU A 198 -1.14 -9.61 -18.40
C LEU A 198 -2.62 -9.99 -18.62
N ILE A 199 -3.47 -9.71 -17.62
CA ILE A 199 -4.89 -10.12 -17.61
C ILE A 199 -5.78 -9.06 -18.27
N ILE A 200 -5.46 -7.77 -18.11
CA ILE A 200 -6.29 -6.66 -18.57
C ILE A 200 -5.88 -6.24 -19.98
N ASP A 201 -6.87 -5.88 -20.81
CA ASP A 201 -6.62 -5.37 -22.15
C ASP A 201 -5.69 -4.15 -22.12
N LYS A 202 -4.71 -4.10 -23.01
CA LYS A 202 -3.76 -2.99 -23.17
C LYS A 202 -4.44 -1.64 -23.42
N LYS A 203 -5.64 -1.63 -24.01
CA LYS A 203 -6.44 -0.41 -24.22
C LYS A 203 -6.93 0.17 -22.90
N ILE A 204 -7.18 -0.70 -21.90
CA ILE A 204 -7.70 -0.29 -20.58
C ILE A 204 -6.55 0.00 -19.63
N PHE A 205 -5.47 -0.79 -19.71
CA PHE A 205 -4.32 -0.68 -18.84
C PHE A 205 -3.01 -0.63 -19.67
N PRO A 206 -2.68 0.56 -20.24
CA PRO A 206 -1.58 0.72 -21.17
C PRO A 206 -0.21 0.77 -20.46
N ILE A 207 0.11 -0.22 -19.64
CA ILE A 207 1.46 -0.41 -19.15
C ILE A 207 2.25 -1.14 -20.24
N TYR A 208 2.96 -0.37 -21.05
CA TYR A 208 3.83 -0.91 -22.07
C TYR A 208 5.19 -1.28 -21.46
N LEU A 209 5.37 -2.57 -21.21
CA LEU A 209 6.60 -3.16 -20.64
C LEU A 209 7.15 -4.22 -21.58
N GLY A 210 7.26 -3.92 -22.87
CA GLY A 210 7.71 -4.91 -23.84
C GLY A 210 6.69 -6.02 -24.15
N GLY A 211 7.14 -7.10 -24.75
CA GLY A 211 6.32 -8.24 -25.13
C GLY A 211 5.80 -9.06 -23.94
N ILE A 212 4.89 -10.01 -24.21
CA ILE A 212 4.34 -10.92 -23.20
C ILE A 212 5.42 -11.75 -22.50
N ILE A 213 6.46 -12.14 -23.24
CA ILE A 213 7.60 -12.91 -22.71
C ILE A 213 8.37 -12.08 -21.68
N PHE A 214 8.70 -10.83 -22.00
CA PHE A 214 9.41 -9.95 -21.05
C PHE A 214 8.60 -9.72 -19.75
N ARG A 215 7.29 -9.51 -19.85
CA ARG A 215 6.41 -9.39 -18.69
C ARG A 215 6.34 -10.68 -17.88
N GLY A 216 6.35 -11.82 -18.56
CA GLY A 216 6.43 -13.13 -17.90
C GLY A 216 7.73 -13.33 -17.13
N LEU A 217 8.87 -13.02 -17.74
CA LEU A 217 10.19 -13.08 -17.08
C LEU A 217 10.27 -12.13 -15.89
N LEU A 218 9.76 -10.91 -16.04
CA LEU A 218 9.72 -9.94 -14.94
C LEU A 218 8.81 -10.40 -13.80
N LEU A 219 7.67 -11.01 -14.09
CA LEU A 219 6.80 -11.61 -13.08
C LEU A 219 7.52 -12.70 -12.31
N VAL A 220 8.18 -13.61 -13.02
CA VAL A 220 8.96 -14.69 -12.41
C VAL A 220 10.06 -14.13 -11.49
N PHE A 221 10.83 -13.15 -11.98
CA PHE A 221 11.85 -12.46 -11.20
C PHE A 221 11.27 -11.88 -9.89
N LEU A 222 10.18 -11.10 -9.98
CA LEU A 222 9.55 -10.49 -8.81
C LEU A 222 8.95 -11.52 -7.84
N LEU A 223 8.42 -12.64 -8.36
CA LEU A 223 7.95 -13.75 -7.52
C LEU A 223 9.10 -14.41 -6.75
N ILE A 224 10.25 -14.65 -7.40
CA ILE A 224 11.44 -15.20 -6.72
C ILE A 224 11.83 -14.29 -5.55
N ILE A 225 11.93 -12.97 -5.77
CA ILE A 225 12.27 -11.99 -4.74
C ILE A 225 11.21 -11.99 -3.62
N LEU A 226 9.94 -12.05 -3.98
CA LEU A 226 8.84 -12.07 -3.00
C LEU A 226 8.90 -13.32 -2.11
N PHE A 227 9.14 -14.50 -2.69
CA PHE A 227 9.31 -15.74 -1.94
C PHE A 227 10.56 -15.70 -1.05
N ALA A 228 11.70 -15.22 -1.58
CA ALA A 228 12.94 -15.08 -0.82
C ALA A 228 12.83 -14.10 0.36
N SER A 229 11.92 -13.11 0.28
CA SER A 229 11.65 -12.20 1.40
C SER A 229 10.96 -12.87 2.59
N ASN A 230 10.43 -14.08 2.41
CA ASN A 230 9.78 -14.93 3.42
C ASN A 230 8.72 -14.18 4.27
N THR A 231 7.90 -13.33 3.61
CA THR A 231 6.86 -12.54 4.28
C THR A 231 5.48 -13.13 4.00
N LYS A 232 5.05 -14.07 4.86
CA LYS A 232 3.80 -14.86 4.70
C LYS A 232 2.56 -13.98 4.52
N GLY A 233 2.45 -12.88 5.28
CA GLY A 233 1.31 -11.95 5.20
C GLY A 233 1.17 -11.30 3.83
N ILE A 234 2.28 -10.89 3.21
CA ILE A 234 2.25 -10.27 1.87
C ILE A 234 1.93 -11.31 0.79
N LEU A 235 2.47 -12.54 0.90
CA LEU A 235 2.11 -13.63 -0.02
C LEU A 235 0.60 -13.89 0.02
N LEU A 236 0.01 -13.98 1.21
CA LEU A 236 -1.44 -14.14 1.37
C LEU A 236 -2.21 -12.96 0.75
N SER A 237 -1.74 -11.73 0.97
CA SER A 237 -2.34 -10.51 0.40
C SER A 237 -2.33 -10.53 -1.13
N VAL A 238 -1.22 -10.95 -1.75
CA VAL A 238 -1.11 -11.09 -3.21
C VAL A 238 -2.07 -12.15 -3.72
N ILE A 239 -2.13 -13.34 -3.10
CA ILE A 239 -3.00 -14.43 -3.51
C ILE A 239 -4.47 -13.99 -3.48
N LEU A 240 -4.93 -13.39 -2.36
CA LEU A 240 -6.30 -12.92 -2.23
C LEU A 240 -6.63 -11.80 -3.22
N ALA A 241 -5.70 -10.86 -3.43
CA ALA A 241 -5.85 -9.80 -4.42
C ALA A 241 -6.00 -10.36 -5.84
N VAL A 242 -5.22 -11.39 -6.21
CA VAL A 242 -5.33 -12.07 -7.51
C VAL A 242 -6.66 -12.81 -7.64
N ILE A 243 -7.13 -13.52 -6.61
CA ILE A 243 -8.43 -14.21 -6.62
C ILE A 243 -9.55 -13.19 -6.87
N ILE A 244 -9.55 -12.07 -6.18
CA ILE A 244 -10.54 -11.00 -6.35
C ILE A 244 -10.45 -10.39 -7.75
N MET A 245 -9.23 -10.20 -8.28
CA MET A 245 -9.02 -9.69 -9.64
C MET A 245 -9.64 -10.63 -10.69
N LEU A 246 -9.42 -11.93 -10.56
CA LEU A 246 -10.00 -12.95 -11.44
C LEU A 246 -11.54 -12.95 -11.35
N TYR A 247 -12.07 -12.84 -10.14
CA TYR A 247 -13.52 -12.74 -9.91
C TYR A 247 -14.12 -11.51 -10.61
N LEU A 248 -13.53 -10.33 -10.40
CA LEU A 248 -14.01 -9.07 -11.02
C LEU A 248 -13.87 -9.09 -12.55
N LYS A 249 -12.89 -9.80 -13.10
CA LYS A 249 -12.73 -9.98 -14.56
C LYS A 249 -13.68 -11.03 -15.15
N GLY A 250 -14.45 -11.75 -14.32
CA GLY A 250 -15.39 -12.79 -14.74
C GLY A 250 -14.72 -14.08 -15.20
N PHE A 251 -13.64 -14.49 -14.53
CA PHE A 251 -12.89 -15.74 -14.75
C PHE A 251 -12.45 -16.02 -16.22
N ARG A 252 -12.51 -15.01 -17.10
CA ARG A 252 -12.02 -15.14 -18.47
C ARG A 252 -10.49 -15.00 -18.50
N VAL A 253 -9.80 -15.95 -17.88
CA VAL A 253 -8.33 -16.01 -17.98
C VAL A 253 -7.94 -16.51 -19.36
N ASN A 254 -7.01 -15.83 -20.00
CA ASN A 254 -6.45 -16.30 -21.27
C ASN A 254 -5.77 -17.65 -21.04
N LYS A 255 -6.26 -18.71 -21.72
CA LYS A 255 -5.70 -20.08 -21.62
C LYS A 255 -4.19 -20.13 -21.88
N LYS A 256 -3.67 -19.25 -22.76
CA LYS A 256 -2.22 -19.14 -23.05
C LYS A 256 -1.46 -18.60 -21.82
N LEU A 257 -2.07 -17.69 -21.06
CA LEU A 257 -1.47 -17.17 -19.81
C LEU A 257 -1.46 -18.25 -18.72
N LEU A 258 -2.55 -19.02 -18.58
CA LEU A 258 -2.61 -20.14 -17.64
C LEU A 258 -1.53 -21.16 -17.97
N LEU A 259 -1.37 -21.48 -19.26
CA LEU A 259 -0.35 -22.42 -19.75
C LEU A 259 1.08 -21.88 -19.48
N LEU A 260 1.33 -20.59 -19.72
CA LEU A 260 2.62 -19.94 -19.42
C LEU A 260 2.93 -20.00 -17.92
N VAL A 261 1.96 -19.68 -17.08
CA VAL A 261 2.07 -19.74 -15.61
C VAL A 261 2.41 -21.18 -15.18
N THR A 262 1.71 -22.17 -15.73
CA THR A 262 1.91 -23.59 -15.36
C THR A 262 3.27 -24.10 -15.84
N ILE A 263 3.65 -23.83 -17.09
CA ILE A 263 4.87 -24.38 -17.69
C ILE A 263 6.13 -23.67 -17.20
N VAL A 264 6.07 -22.38 -16.89
CA VAL A 264 7.26 -21.58 -16.53
C VAL A 264 7.37 -21.37 -15.02
N ILE A 265 6.28 -21.01 -14.35
CA ILE A 265 6.33 -20.64 -12.92
C ILE A 265 6.44 -21.89 -12.05
N LEU A 266 5.71 -22.95 -12.34
CA LEU A 266 5.73 -24.17 -11.52
C LEU A 266 7.12 -24.84 -11.51
N PRO A 267 7.80 -25.07 -12.66
CA PRO A 267 9.14 -25.63 -12.66
C PRO A 267 10.18 -24.69 -12.06
N LEU A 268 10.04 -23.37 -12.22
CA LEU A 268 10.98 -22.41 -11.67
C LEU A 268 10.82 -22.28 -10.15
N VAL A 269 9.59 -22.28 -9.64
CA VAL A 269 9.32 -22.34 -8.19
C VAL A 269 9.87 -23.65 -7.62
N PHE A 270 9.68 -24.77 -8.32
CA PHE A 270 10.24 -26.05 -7.93
C PHE A 270 11.78 -26.05 -7.94
N TYR A 271 12.41 -25.49 -8.99
CA TYR A 271 13.86 -25.35 -9.08
C TYR A 271 14.42 -24.45 -7.95
N VAL A 272 13.80 -23.31 -7.69
CA VAL A 272 14.20 -22.42 -6.60
C VAL A 272 14.05 -23.11 -5.24
N ILE A 273 12.95 -23.82 -5.03
CA ILE A 273 12.71 -24.61 -3.81
C ILE A 273 13.78 -25.70 -3.65
N SER A 274 14.17 -26.38 -4.73
CA SER A 274 15.16 -27.44 -4.69
C SER A 274 16.60 -26.93 -4.48
N THR A 275 16.94 -25.73 -4.99
CA THR A 275 18.29 -25.14 -4.83
C THR A 275 18.51 -24.42 -3.49
N ILE A 276 17.45 -23.85 -2.92
CA ILE A 276 17.52 -23.18 -1.59
C ILE A 276 17.47 -24.22 -0.45
N GLY A 277 17.26 -25.51 -0.76
CA GLY A 277 17.05 -26.56 0.22
C GLY A 277 15.57 -26.59 0.61
N TYR A 278 14.82 -27.48 -0.04
CA TYR A 278 13.38 -27.57 0.16
C TYR A 278 13.01 -27.85 1.63
N GLU A 279 13.86 -28.55 2.38
CA GLU A 279 13.69 -28.79 3.81
C GLU A 279 13.59 -27.50 4.59
N ASN A 280 14.45 -26.50 4.35
CA ASN A 280 14.45 -25.22 5.05
C ASN A 280 13.25 -24.35 4.67
N LEU A 281 12.80 -24.36 3.42
CA LEU A 281 11.69 -23.53 2.94
C LEU A 281 10.34 -24.16 3.31
N PHE A 282 10.18 -25.47 3.13
CA PHE A 282 8.99 -26.20 3.52
C PHE A 282 8.84 -26.27 5.06
N GLU A 283 9.91 -26.56 5.78
CA GLU A 283 9.91 -26.53 7.23
C GLU A 283 9.48 -25.15 7.75
N ARG A 284 9.94 -24.05 7.14
CA ARG A 284 9.56 -22.68 7.54
C ARG A 284 8.14 -22.28 7.13
N LEU A 285 7.67 -22.74 5.95
CA LEU A 285 6.27 -22.51 5.55
C LEU A 285 5.29 -23.30 6.44
N PHE A 286 5.67 -24.51 6.86
CA PHE A 286 4.83 -25.41 7.63
C PHE A 286 5.15 -25.48 9.13
N ARG A 287 6.34 -25.03 9.59
CA ARG A 287 6.66 -24.84 11.04
C ARG A 287 5.78 -23.78 11.71
N SER A 288 4.82 -23.20 11.00
CA SER A 288 3.98 -22.12 11.53
C SER A 288 3.17 -22.51 12.78
N LEU A 289 2.98 -23.77 13.08
CA LEU A 289 2.27 -24.24 14.28
C LEU A 289 3.14 -24.31 15.54
N GLY A 290 4.46 -24.12 15.43
CA GLY A 290 5.42 -24.06 16.55
C GLY A 290 6.30 -22.81 16.54
N ASP A 291 6.01 -21.84 15.65
CA ASP A 291 6.76 -20.59 15.52
C ASP A 291 6.34 -19.63 16.65
N ASP A 292 7.28 -19.20 17.48
CA ASP A 292 7.06 -18.23 18.56
C ASP A 292 6.31 -16.99 18.09
N SER A 293 6.54 -16.56 16.86
CA SER A 293 5.81 -15.42 16.26
C SER A 293 4.30 -15.67 16.11
N VAL A 294 3.86 -16.90 15.84
CA VAL A 294 2.43 -17.25 15.76
C VAL A 294 1.82 -17.33 17.15
N ASN A 295 2.55 -17.96 18.10
CA ASN A 295 2.10 -18.09 19.48
C ASN A 295 1.95 -16.70 20.14
N HIS A 296 2.90 -15.79 19.91
CA HIS A 296 2.82 -14.40 20.39
C HIS A 296 1.62 -13.65 19.81
N ARG A 297 1.25 -13.91 18.55
CA ARG A 297 0.03 -13.28 17.95
C ARG A 297 -1.24 -13.85 18.55
N ILE A 298 -1.33 -15.18 18.73
CA ILE A 298 -2.50 -15.81 19.37
C ILE A 298 -2.67 -15.26 20.79
N LEU A 299 -1.56 -15.14 21.54
CA LEU A 299 -1.57 -14.51 22.86
C LEU A 299 -2.08 -13.08 22.79
N SER A 300 -1.53 -12.25 21.87
CA SER A 300 -1.96 -10.86 21.74
C SER A 300 -3.43 -10.71 21.30
N TYR A 301 -3.97 -11.67 20.56
CA TYR A 301 -5.40 -11.68 20.23
C TYR A 301 -6.26 -11.91 21.46
N ARG A 302 -5.87 -12.87 22.32
CA ARG A 302 -6.54 -13.12 23.58
C ARG A 302 -6.46 -11.91 24.51
N GLU A 303 -5.28 -11.33 24.67
CA GLU A 303 -5.06 -10.11 25.46
C GLU A 303 -5.93 -8.95 24.95
N SER A 304 -6.11 -8.81 23.63
CA SER A 304 -6.98 -7.77 23.05
C SER A 304 -8.42 -7.90 23.50
N PHE A 305 -8.95 -9.12 23.60
CA PHE A 305 -10.29 -9.38 24.15
C PHE A 305 -10.34 -9.08 25.65
N GLU A 306 -9.35 -9.52 26.42
CA GLU A 306 -9.27 -9.25 27.86
C GLU A 306 -9.21 -7.74 28.15
N ILE A 307 -8.40 -7.00 27.38
CA ILE A 307 -8.33 -5.53 27.45
C ILE A 307 -9.69 -4.90 27.13
N PHE A 308 -10.35 -5.36 26.07
CA PHE A 308 -11.67 -4.83 25.71
C PHE A 308 -12.71 -5.05 26.82
N PHE A 309 -12.74 -6.21 27.43
CA PHE A 309 -13.68 -6.50 28.53
C PHE A 309 -13.37 -5.69 29.79
N ASN A 310 -12.11 -5.37 30.04
CA ASN A 310 -11.71 -4.53 31.18
C ASN A 310 -11.97 -3.03 30.92
N PHE A 311 -11.89 -2.57 29.67
CA PHE A 311 -12.08 -1.18 29.27
C PHE A 311 -13.09 -1.03 28.10
N PRO A 312 -14.37 -1.46 28.28
CA PRO A 312 -15.27 -1.63 27.13
C PRO A 312 -15.70 -0.32 26.47
N LEU A 313 -15.72 0.82 27.19
CA LEU A 313 -16.24 2.08 26.67
C LEU A 313 -15.19 2.85 25.88
N THR A 314 -14.00 3.02 26.42
CA THR A 314 -12.95 3.89 25.85
C THR A 314 -11.71 3.13 25.37
N GLY A 315 -11.60 1.85 25.70
CA GLY A 315 -10.36 1.10 25.52
C GLY A 315 -9.24 1.63 26.42
N THR A 316 -8.01 1.23 26.12
CA THR A 316 -6.81 1.71 26.84
C THR A 316 -6.33 3.09 26.36
N GLY A 317 -6.83 3.56 25.23
CA GLY A 317 -6.35 4.76 24.52
C GLY A 317 -5.36 4.42 23.40
N PRO A 318 -5.19 5.36 22.43
CA PRO A 318 -4.32 5.19 21.27
C PRO A 318 -2.87 4.89 21.67
N GLY A 319 -2.30 3.77 21.20
CA GLY A 319 -0.92 3.40 21.49
C GLY A 319 -0.65 2.86 22.90
N ALA A 320 -1.64 2.83 23.79
CA ALA A 320 -1.47 2.37 25.18
C ALA A 320 -1.67 0.84 25.34
N TYR A 321 -1.87 0.12 24.25
CA TYR A 321 -2.00 -1.36 24.27
C TYR A 321 -0.82 -2.03 25.00
N SER A 322 0.40 -1.58 24.75
CA SER A 322 1.63 -2.16 25.31
C SER A 322 1.74 -2.11 26.84
N ILE A 323 0.89 -1.35 27.54
CA ILE A 323 0.84 -1.33 29.00
C ILE A 323 0.24 -2.64 29.55
N TYR A 324 -0.69 -3.24 28.79
CA TYR A 324 -1.46 -4.40 29.22
C TYR A 324 -1.16 -5.63 28.37
N GLY A 325 -0.61 -5.48 27.19
CA GLY A 325 -0.31 -6.55 26.24
C GLY A 325 1.18 -6.89 26.21
N TYR A 326 1.48 -8.14 25.88
CA TYR A 326 2.86 -8.63 25.71
C TYR A 326 3.59 -7.99 24.52
N LEU A 327 2.86 -7.75 23.43
CA LEU A 327 3.38 -7.09 22.23
C LEU A 327 3.09 -5.58 22.27
N PRO A 328 3.81 -4.75 21.50
CA PRO A 328 3.52 -3.31 21.42
C PRO A 328 2.13 -3.01 20.81
N TYR A 329 1.57 -3.93 20.03
CA TYR A 329 0.24 -3.87 19.42
C TYR A 329 -0.18 -5.28 18.95
N PRO A 330 -1.49 -5.57 18.74
CA PRO A 330 -1.97 -6.92 18.48
C PRO A 330 -1.73 -7.45 17.07
N HIS A 331 -1.09 -6.69 16.18
CA HIS A 331 -0.87 -7.07 14.78
C HIS A 331 -2.15 -7.42 14.00
N ASN A 332 -3.29 -6.87 14.40
CA ASN A 332 -4.58 -7.08 13.78
C ASN A 332 -5.41 -5.79 13.91
N PHE A 333 -5.77 -5.20 12.78
CA PHE A 333 -6.49 -3.94 12.71
C PHE A 333 -7.78 -3.91 13.56
N PHE A 334 -8.60 -4.96 13.49
CA PHE A 334 -9.88 -5.00 14.20
C PHE A 334 -9.69 -5.15 15.71
N LEU A 335 -8.76 -6.00 16.12
CA LEU A 335 -8.46 -6.21 17.53
C LEU A 335 -7.78 -5.02 18.16
N GLU A 336 -6.89 -4.34 17.42
CA GLU A 336 -6.26 -3.11 17.87
C GLU A 336 -7.29 -2.02 18.13
N ASN A 337 -8.21 -1.78 17.18
CA ASN A 337 -9.27 -0.79 17.35
C ASN A 337 -10.17 -1.12 18.56
N MET A 338 -10.51 -2.40 18.73
CA MET A 338 -11.34 -2.84 19.84
C MET A 338 -10.64 -2.65 21.19
N ALA A 339 -9.38 -3.06 21.33
CA ALA A 339 -8.63 -2.95 22.57
C ALA A 339 -8.30 -1.50 22.95
N GLN A 340 -7.91 -0.68 21.96
CA GLN A 340 -7.48 0.71 22.21
C GLN A 340 -8.64 1.70 22.30
N TYR A 341 -9.79 1.45 21.65
CA TYR A 341 -10.89 2.43 21.55
C TYR A 341 -12.22 1.90 22.09
N GLY A 342 -12.26 0.68 22.63
CA GLY A 342 -13.46 0.09 23.20
C GLY A 342 -14.59 -0.04 22.17
N ILE A 343 -15.80 0.32 22.57
CA ILE A 343 -17.00 0.26 21.72
C ILE A 343 -16.89 1.17 20.49
N LEU A 344 -16.20 2.30 20.59
CA LEU A 344 -15.96 3.19 19.44
C LEU A 344 -15.09 2.50 18.39
N GLY A 345 -14.12 1.68 18.82
CA GLY A 345 -13.32 0.85 17.92
C GLY A 345 -14.14 -0.20 17.18
N ILE A 346 -15.16 -0.79 17.82
CA ILE A 346 -16.11 -1.69 17.16
C ILE A 346 -16.91 -0.95 16.09
N PHE A 347 -17.43 0.24 16.39
CA PHE A 347 -18.13 1.07 15.39
C PHE A 347 -17.22 1.44 14.21
N MET A 348 -15.95 1.78 14.45
CA MET A 348 -14.97 2.01 13.40
C MET A 348 -14.79 0.77 12.52
N ASN A 349 -14.69 -0.41 13.13
CA ASN A 349 -14.53 -1.68 12.41
C ASN A 349 -15.74 -1.97 11.52
N ILE A 350 -16.97 -1.83 12.06
CA ILE A 350 -18.21 -2.01 11.31
C ILE A 350 -18.28 -1.02 10.14
N TYR A 351 -17.97 0.25 10.39
CA TYR A 351 -17.97 1.27 9.35
C TYR A 351 -16.93 0.96 8.25
N PHE A 352 -15.75 0.47 8.64
CA PHE A 352 -14.71 0.11 7.69
C PHE A 352 -15.11 -1.07 6.79
N VAL A 353 -15.74 -2.10 7.38
CA VAL A 353 -16.27 -3.23 6.59
C VAL A 353 -17.35 -2.72 5.62
N PHE A 354 -18.27 -1.88 6.07
CA PHE A 354 -19.30 -1.27 5.22
C PHE A 354 -18.68 -0.43 4.09
N LEU A 355 -17.63 0.33 4.39
CA LEU A 355 -16.84 1.07 3.41
C LEU A 355 -16.27 0.16 2.31
N LEU A 356 -15.66 -0.97 2.70
CA LEU A 356 -15.12 -1.94 1.75
C LEU A 356 -16.23 -2.53 0.84
N LEU A 357 -17.41 -2.81 1.39
CA LEU A 357 -18.56 -3.30 0.62
C LEU A 357 -19.05 -2.27 -0.40
N ILE A 358 -19.13 -0.99 -0.04
CA ILE A 358 -19.48 0.09 -0.97
C ILE A 358 -18.44 0.19 -2.10
N ILE A 359 -17.15 0.19 -1.76
CA ILE A 359 -16.07 0.26 -2.74
C ILE A 359 -16.12 -0.95 -3.69
N PHE A 360 -16.37 -2.15 -3.15
CA PHE A 360 -16.56 -3.36 -3.94
C PHE A 360 -17.73 -3.22 -4.92
N GLU A 361 -18.87 -2.74 -4.45
CA GLU A 361 -20.06 -2.57 -5.29
C GLU A 361 -19.81 -1.59 -6.44
N ILE A 362 -19.19 -0.44 -6.16
CA ILE A 362 -18.79 0.55 -7.18
C ILE A 362 -17.84 -0.11 -8.20
N SER A 363 -16.86 -0.86 -7.73
CA SER A 363 -15.87 -1.52 -8.57
C SER A 363 -16.49 -2.61 -9.45
N ASN A 364 -17.39 -3.42 -8.89
CA ASN A 364 -18.10 -4.48 -9.62
C ASN A 364 -19.07 -3.93 -10.68
N LYS A 365 -19.83 -2.88 -10.37
CA LYS A 365 -20.70 -2.20 -11.34
C LYS A 365 -19.91 -1.53 -12.47
N SER A 366 -18.71 -1.05 -12.19
CA SER A 366 -17.87 -0.32 -13.16
C SER A 366 -16.93 -1.22 -13.97
N LYS A 367 -16.76 -2.50 -13.63
CA LYS A 367 -15.74 -3.40 -14.20
C LYS A 367 -15.72 -3.50 -15.72
N ASN A 368 -16.87 -3.37 -16.38
CA ASN A 368 -17.00 -3.47 -17.84
C ASN A 368 -16.67 -2.14 -18.57
N HIS A 369 -16.79 -1.01 -17.88
CA HIS A 369 -16.62 0.32 -18.46
C HIS A 369 -15.33 1.01 -18.00
N ASN A 370 -14.91 0.73 -16.77
CA ASN A 370 -13.74 1.36 -16.17
C ASN A 370 -13.10 0.44 -15.12
N PHE A 371 -12.15 -0.36 -15.55
CA PHE A 371 -11.48 -1.33 -14.70
C PHE A 371 -10.54 -0.70 -13.65
N ILE A 372 -10.26 0.61 -13.74
CA ILE A 372 -9.41 1.31 -12.76
C ILE A 372 -10.02 1.26 -11.35
N TYR A 373 -11.35 1.34 -11.22
CA TYR A 373 -12.02 1.14 -9.93
C TYR A 373 -11.70 -0.22 -9.32
N SER A 374 -11.73 -1.27 -10.16
CA SER A 374 -11.40 -2.63 -9.73
C SER A 374 -9.93 -2.75 -9.31
N LEU A 375 -9.01 -2.12 -10.04
CA LEU A 375 -7.59 -2.11 -9.68
C LEU A 375 -7.34 -1.41 -8.35
N LEU A 376 -7.94 -0.27 -8.12
CA LEU A 376 -7.82 0.45 -6.86
C LEU A 376 -8.42 -0.35 -5.70
N PHE A 377 -9.56 -1.03 -5.92
CA PHE A 377 -10.15 -1.91 -4.92
C PHE A 377 -9.23 -3.10 -4.60
N ILE A 378 -8.67 -3.75 -5.62
CA ILE A 378 -7.70 -4.85 -5.45
C ILE A 378 -6.52 -4.41 -4.60
N LEU A 379 -6.01 -3.19 -4.80
CA LEU A 379 -4.94 -2.63 -3.98
C LEU A 379 -5.38 -2.33 -2.55
N ILE A 380 -6.61 -1.83 -2.36
CA ILE A 380 -7.16 -1.63 -1.01
C ILE A 380 -7.19 -2.96 -0.27
N ILE A 381 -7.66 -4.03 -0.92
CA ILE A 381 -7.68 -5.36 -0.32
C ILE A 381 -6.26 -5.90 -0.07
N PHE A 382 -5.33 -5.72 -0.99
CA PHE A 382 -3.95 -6.12 -0.79
C PHE A 382 -3.36 -5.50 0.49
N PHE A 383 -3.49 -4.20 0.66
CA PHE A 383 -3.01 -3.52 1.86
C PHE A 383 -3.86 -3.86 3.09
N PHE A 384 -5.17 -4.05 2.95
CA PHE A 384 -6.05 -4.40 4.07
C PHE A 384 -5.71 -5.77 4.66
N VAL A 385 -5.50 -6.79 3.82
CA VAL A 385 -5.12 -8.14 4.32
C VAL A 385 -3.82 -8.07 5.12
N GLU A 386 -2.90 -7.22 4.72
CA GLU A 386 -1.67 -6.99 5.47
C GLU A 386 -1.93 -6.32 6.83
N THR A 387 -2.90 -5.41 6.94
CA THR A 387 -3.26 -4.79 8.23
C THR A 387 -3.80 -5.80 9.25
N MET A 388 -4.26 -6.96 8.77
CA MET A 388 -4.74 -8.04 9.62
C MET A 388 -3.63 -8.90 10.24
N VAL A 389 -2.39 -8.72 9.78
CA VAL A 389 -1.26 -9.56 10.22
C VAL A 389 0.00 -8.75 10.56
N SER A 390 -0.01 -7.43 10.36
CA SER A 390 1.18 -6.60 10.53
C SER A 390 0.85 -5.15 10.84
N PHE A 391 1.76 -4.49 11.56
CA PHE A 391 1.73 -3.05 11.85
C PHE A 391 0.56 -2.58 12.73
N THR A 392 0.61 -1.33 13.12
CA THR A 392 -0.42 -0.60 13.86
C THR A 392 -1.12 0.43 12.96
N LEU A 393 -2.27 0.93 13.39
CA LEU A 393 -3.19 1.77 12.62
C LEU A 393 -2.51 2.89 11.82
N TRP A 394 -1.60 3.67 12.41
CA TRP A 394 -0.96 4.81 11.72
C TRP A 394 0.09 4.41 10.66
N MET A 395 0.54 3.16 10.65
CA MET A 395 1.58 2.66 9.73
C MET A 395 1.04 2.25 8.35
N HIS A 396 -0.26 2.05 8.19
CA HIS A 396 -0.90 1.55 6.96
C HIS A 396 -0.98 2.57 5.82
N LYS A 397 0.13 3.24 5.53
CA LYS A 397 0.24 4.34 4.56
C LYS A 397 -0.28 3.97 3.16
N GLY A 398 0.06 2.77 2.68
CA GLY A 398 -0.38 2.25 1.37
C GLY A 398 -1.89 2.14 1.27
N MET A 399 -2.56 1.61 2.31
CA MET A 399 -4.01 1.50 2.38
C MET A 399 -4.66 2.89 2.33
N TYR A 400 -4.22 3.82 3.16
CA TYR A 400 -4.80 5.16 3.23
C TYR A 400 -4.59 5.95 1.94
N MET A 401 -3.39 5.85 1.34
CA MET A 401 -3.14 6.44 0.04
C MET A 401 -4.08 5.88 -1.03
N THR A 402 -4.27 4.56 -1.07
CA THR A 402 -5.13 3.93 -2.08
C THR A 402 -6.60 4.28 -1.88
N LEU A 403 -7.07 4.41 -0.62
CA LEU A 403 -8.39 4.96 -0.30
C LEU A 403 -8.54 6.41 -0.78
N GLY A 404 -7.49 7.22 -0.65
CA GLY A 404 -7.43 8.59 -1.18
C GLY A 404 -7.52 8.61 -2.70
N LEU A 405 -6.72 7.79 -3.38
CA LEU A 405 -6.76 7.66 -4.83
C LEU A 405 -8.15 7.21 -5.32
N PHE A 406 -8.77 6.24 -4.65
CA PHE A 406 -10.12 5.79 -4.98
C PHE A 406 -11.14 6.93 -4.83
N SER A 407 -11.13 7.65 -3.71
CA SER A 407 -12.03 8.76 -3.44
C SER A 407 -11.86 9.89 -4.49
N GLY A 408 -10.63 10.31 -4.75
CA GLY A 408 -10.32 11.34 -5.72
C GLY A 408 -10.72 10.97 -7.14
N TYR A 409 -10.44 9.72 -7.54
CA TYR A 409 -10.84 9.17 -8.83
C TYR A 409 -12.36 9.15 -9.02
N TYR A 410 -13.09 8.67 -8.03
CA TYR A 410 -14.54 8.59 -8.04
C TYR A 410 -15.19 9.96 -8.26
N PHE A 411 -14.80 10.97 -7.50
CA PHE A 411 -15.35 12.31 -7.65
C PHE A 411 -14.95 13.00 -8.96
N ASN A 412 -13.73 12.80 -9.41
CA ASN A 412 -13.29 13.36 -10.69
C ASN A 412 -14.13 12.81 -11.85
N LYS A 413 -14.38 11.49 -11.88
CA LYS A 413 -15.22 10.87 -12.92
C LYS A 413 -16.67 11.35 -12.90
N ILE A 414 -17.24 11.56 -11.71
CA ILE A 414 -18.59 12.15 -11.58
C ILE A 414 -18.61 13.58 -12.14
N LYS A 415 -17.61 14.40 -11.83
CA LYS A 415 -17.46 15.77 -12.32
C LYS A 415 -17.38 15.81 -13.85
N LEU A 416 -16.52 14.96 -14.44
CA LEU A 416 -16.35 14.88 -15.89
C LEU A 416 -17.66 14.47 -16.58
N LYS A 417 -18.37 13.48 -16.06
CA LYS A 417 -19.66 13.04 -16.61
C LYS A 417 -20.70 14.17 -16.59
N LYS A 418 -20.79 14.93 -15.50
CA LYS A 418 -21.73 16.06 -15.38
C LYS A 418 -21.40 17.17 -16.39
N ASN A 419 -20.12 17.50 -16.56
CA ASN A 419 -19.70 18.51 -17.51
C ASN A 419 -20.06 18.12 -18.97
N THR A 420 -19.86 16.85 -19.33
CA THR A 420 -20.20 16.33 -20.66
C THR A 420 -21.71 16.40 -20.93
N LEU A 421 -22.53 16.11 -19.92
CA LEU A 421 -23.99 16.22 -20.03
C LEU A 421 -24.45 17.67 -20.22
N ASN A 422 -23.87 18.61 -19.49
CA ASN A 422 -24.17 20.03 -19.61
C ASN A 422 -23.78 20.57 -21.01
N MET A 423 -22.61 20.18 -21.54
CA MET A 423 -22.21 20.58 -22.90
C MET A 423 -23.19 20.08 -24.00
N LYS A 424 -23.66 18.82 -23.84
CA LYS A 424 -24.65 18.28 -24.79
C LYS A 424 -26.02 19.00 -24.72
N ALA A 425 -26.39 19.51 -23.55
CA ALA A 425 -27.62 20.25 -23.34
C ALA A 425 -27.54 21.68 -23.90
N THR A 426 -26.37 22.26 -24.04
CA THR A 426 -26.13 23.63 -24.53
C THR A 426 -25.81 23.71 -26.02
N THR A 427 -25.56 22.59 -26.71
CA THR A 427 -25.48 22.57 -28.19
C THR A 427 -26.88 22.74 -28.74
N PRO A 428 -27.17 23.83 -29.49
CA PRO A 428 -28.49 23.98 -30.15
C PRO A 428 -28.72 22.76 -31.04
N LYS A 429 -29.91 22.15 -30.96
CA LYS A 429 -30.35 21.23 -31.98
C LYS A 429 -30.41 22.07 -33.25
N ASP A 430 -29.38 21.92 -34.12
CA ASP A 430 -29.44 22.51 -35.44
C ASP A 430 -30.79 22.18 -36.03
N THR A 431 -31.57 23.23 -36.27
CA THR A 431 -32.81 23.23 -37.00
C THR A 431 -32.53 22.67 -38.39
N LYS A 432 -32.59 21.35 -38.54
CA LYS A 432 -32.84 20.74 -39.83
C LYS A 432 -34.32 20.95 -40.15
N ASN A 433 -34.65 22.11 -40.61
CA ASN A 433 -35.88 22.42 -41.38
C ASN A 433 -35.62 23.76 -42.06
N ALA A 434 -35.03 23.72 -43.22
CA ALA A 434 -35.19 24.70 -44.30
C ALA A 434 -34.99 23.95 -45.61
#